data_78618c94eee779f4fbccfacc6c67cdf8
#
_entry.id   78618c94eee779f4fbccfacc6c67cdf8
#
_cell.length_a   1.000
_cell.length_b   1.000
_cell.length_c   1.000
_cell.angle_alpha   90.00
_cell.angle_beta   90.00
_cell.angle_gamma   90.00
#
_symmetry.space_group_name_H-M   'P 1'
#
loop_
_entity.id
_entity.type
_entity.pdbx_description
1 polymer ?
#
loop_
_entity_poly.entity_id
_entity_poly.type
_entity_poly.pdbx_seq_one_letter_code
_entity_poly.pdbx_strand_id
1 'polypeptide(L)'
;VTTRSIATKLAMALALVAAGGVSAALAAQVDHVLLGIDDLDHGIKAFEQATGVKPVYGGKHPGGTHNALVSLGDGTYLEIIALQKGVTDAGEYAGLKQLHTLTPIGWAVSSKDSAELRKRLSAAGLAVTEPVPGSRITPAGATLSWQTFGLKDNFAEAPFFIVWSAQTPHPATTSPSGCKLQQWHVAGSHLKNLEQLRAALDLRIDVADAKATSMRLSLKCPQGAITF
;
A
#
# COMPACT_ATOMS: atom_id res chain seq x y z
N VAL A 1 3.25 -67.93 50.42
CA VAL A 1 3.88 -66.60 50.30
C VAL A 1 3.47 -66.06 48.96
N THR A 2 2.54 -65.10 48.98
CA THR A 2 1.90 -64.52 47.79
C THR A 2 2.50 -63.14 47.56
N THR A 3 3.21 -62.94 46.44
CA THR A 3 3.71 -61.65 46.00
C THR A 3 2.71 -61.00 45.03
N ARG A 4 2.10 -59.88 45.42
CA ARG A 4 1.27 -59.01 44.54
C ARG A 4 2.17 -58.04 43.80
N SER A 5 2.11 -58.10 42.46
CA SER A 5 2.72 -57.11 41.57
C SER A 5 1.75 -55.93 41.39
N ILE A 6 2.23 -54.73 41.68
CA ILE A 6 1.50 -53.45 41.48
C ILE A 6 1.96 -52.89 40.13
N ALA A 7 1.11 -52.97 39.13
CA ALA A 7 1.32 -52.32 37.85
C ALA A 7 0.88 -50.82 37.88
N THR A 8 1.83 -49.92 37.87
CA THR A 8 1.60 -48.47 37.80
C THR A 8 1.29 -48.09 36.35
N LYS A 9 0.07 -47.67 36.09
CA LYS A 9 -0.35 -47.12 34.80
C LYS A 9 0.06 -45.64 34.73
N LEU A 10 1.05 -45.34 33.91
CA LEU A 10 1.47 -43.99 33.58
C LEU A 10 0.55 -43.45 32.46
N ALA A 11 -0.35 -42.55 32.80
CA ALA A 11 -1.21 -41.84 31.84
C ALA A 11 -0.42 -40.64 31.24
N MET A 12 -0.01 -40.77 29.98
CA MET A 12 0.68 -39.74 29.24
C MET A 12 -0.40 -38.79 28.63
N ALA A 13 -0.60 -37.62 29.25
CA ALA A 13 -1.44 -36.57 28.67
C ALA A 13 -0.73 -35.90 27.51
N LEU A 14 -1.23 -36.16 26.31
CA LEU A 14 -0.78 -35.50 25.09
C LEU A 14 -1.44 -34.12 25.02
N ALA A 15 -0.70 -33.07 25.36
CA ALA A 15 -1.15 -31.69 25.16
C ALA A 15 -1.06 -31.34 23.66
N LEU A 16 -2.21 -31.28 22.99
CA LEU A 16 -2.33 -30.77 21.63
C LEU A 16 -2.13 -29.25 21.67
N VAL A 17 -0.94 -28.76 21.35
CA VAL A 17 -0.71 -27.35 21.08
C VAL A 17 -1.29 -27.08 19.69
N ALA A 18 -2.48 -26.54 19.63
CA ALA A 18 -3.04 -25.97 18.40
C ALA A 18 -2.20 -24.75 18.03
N ALA A 19 -1.20 -24.95 17.18
CA ALA A 19 -0.54 -23.85 16.49
C ALA A 19 -1.57 -23.19 15.56
N GLY A 20 -2.19 -22.11 16.03
CA GLY A 20 -3.03 -21.25 15.22
C GLY A 20 -2.17 -20.67 14.10
N GLY A 21 -2.14 -21.34 12.95
CA GLY A 21 -1.55 -20.81 11.74
C GLY A 21 -2.34 -19.55 11.34
N VAL A 22 -1.79 -18.37 11.59
CA VAL A 22 -2.30 -17.12 11.04
C VAL A 22 -2.14 -17.28 9.52
N SER A 23 -3.27 -17.44 8.84
CA SER A 23 -3.28 -17.59 7.38
C SER A 23 -2.67 -16.35 6.75
N ALA A 24 -1.47 -16.47 6.20
CA ALA A 24 -0.77 -15.40 5.48
C ALA A 24 -1.57 -14.84 4.26
N ALA A 25 -2.70 -15.48 3.95
CA ALA A 25 -3.58 -15.12 2.83
C ALA A 25 -4.45 -13.87 3.09
N LEU A 26 -4.54 -13.40 4.34
CA LEU A 26 -5.45 -12.32 4.75
C LEU A 26 -4.71 -11.07 5.28
N ALA A 27 -3.39 -11.04 5.20
CA ALA A 27 -2.62 -9.90 5.69
C ALA A 27 -2.88 -8.67 4.80
N ALA A 28 -3.22 -7.55 5.42
CA ALA A 28 -3.20 -6.25 4.75
C ALA A 28 -1.75 -5.83 4.53
N GLN A 29 -1.48 -5.13 3.43
CA GLN A 29 -0.13 -4.66 3.11
C GLN A 29 -0.18 -3.29 2.44
N VAL A 30 0.93 -2.59 2.45
CA VAL A 30 1.12 -1.42 1.58
C VAL A 30 1.04 -1.90 0.14
N ASP A 31 0.00 -1.45 -0.57
CA ASP A 31 -0.23 -1.78 -1.98
C ASP A 31 0.69 -0.95 -2.87
N HIS A 32 0.62 0.36 -2.69
CA HIS A 32 1.49 1.29 -3.39
C HIS A 32 1.69 2.60 -2.64
N VAL A 33 2.75 3.29 -3.02
CA VAL A 33 3.08 4.65 -2.59
C VAL A 33 2.99 5.57 -3.80
N LEU A 34 2.44 6.76 -3.62
CA LEU A 34 2.28 7.77 -4.65
C LEU A 34 3.37 8.83 -4.54
N LEU A 35 4.08 9.07 -5.65
CA LEU A 35 4.92 10.25 -5.85
C LEU A 35 4.22 11.20 -6.82
N GLY A 36 3.86 12.38 -6.33
CA GLY A 36 3.28 13.45 -7.15
C GLY A 36 4.36 14.26 -7.87
N ILE A 37 4.01 14.75 -9.06
CA ILE A 37 4.82 15.68 -9.84
C ILE A 37 3.93 16.48 -10.80
N ASP A 38 4.39 17.64 -11.26
CA ASP A 38 3.67 18.51 -12.21
C ASP A 38 3.67 17.97 -13.65
N ASP A 39 4.75 17.30 -14.07
CA ASP A 39 4.90 16.69 -15.41
C ASP A 39 5.36 15.24 -15.29
N LEU A 40 4.58 14.30 -15.86
CA LEU A 40 4.86 12.87 -15.75
C LEU A 40 6.13 12.45 -16.49
N ASP A 41 6.39 13.04 -17.68
CA ASP A 41 7.58 12.70 -18.47
C ASP A 41 8.85 13.17 -17.75
N HIS A 42 8.77 14.31 -17.06
CA HIS A 42 9.83 14.79 -16.17
C HIS A 42 10.02 13.82 -15.00
N GLY A 43 8.95 13.41 -14.33
CA GLY A 43 9.00 12.45 -13.20
C GLY A 43 9.60 11.10 -13.58
N ILE A 44 9.24 10.56 -14.75
CA ILE A 44 9.81 9.31 -15.27
C ILE A 44 11.34 9.45 -15.44
N LYS A 45 11.80 10.53 -16.07
CA LYS A 45 13.23 10.78 -16.29
C LYS A 45 13.98 10.99 -14.97
N ALA A 46 13.42 11.79 -14.07
CA ALA A 46 14.02 12.07 -12.76
C ALA A 46 14.17 10.77 -11.93
N PHE A 47 13.15 9.92 -11.93
CA PHE A 47 13.21 8.64 -11.24
C PHE A 47 14.24 7.69 -11.87
N GLU A 48 14.24 7.57 -13.20
CA GLU A 48 15.21 6.74 -13.92
C GLU A 48 16.66 7.18 -13.64
N GLN A 49 16.92 8.49 -13.68
CA GLN A 49 18.24 9.05 -13.36
C GLN A 49 18.68 8.78 -11.93
N ALA A 50 17.77 8.87 -10.98
CA ALA A 50 18.07 8.70 -9.56
C ALA A 50 18.23 7.23 -9.13
N THR A 51 17.58 6.29 -9.84
CA THR A 51 17.46 4.89 -9.40
C THR A 51 18.08 3.88 -10.37
N GLY A 52 18.24 4.23 -11.63
CA GLY A 52 18.61 3.31 -12.71
C GLY A 52 17.44 2.43 -13.19
N VAL A 53 16.21 2.69 -12.74
CA VAL A 53 15.01 1.95 -13.15
C VAL A 53 14.05 2.90 -13.86
N LYS A 54 13.69 2.57 -15.09
CA LYS A 54 12.76 3.36 -15.89
C LYS A 54 11.32 2.97 -15.57
N PRO A 55 10.49 3.90 -15.03
CA PRO A 55 9.05 3.65 -14.84
C PRO A 55 8.36 3.42 -16.19
N VAL A 56 7.37 2.51 -16.21
CA VAL A 56 6.52 2.29 -17.38
C VAL A 56 5.25 3.12 -17.29
N TYR A 57 4.85 3.74 -18.39
CA TYR A 57 3.58 4.45 -18.47
C TYR A 57 2.42 3.48 -18.18
N GLY A 58 1.62 3.79 -17.17
CA GLY A 58 0.52 2.94 -16.69
C GLY A 58 -0.82 3.21 -17.37
N GLY A 59 -1.12 4.47 -17.65
CA GLY A 59 -2.38 4.86 -18.30
C GLY A 59 -2.97 6.15 -17.76
N LYS A 60 -4.19 6.45 -18.22
CA LYS A 60 -4.99 7.62 -17.82
C LYS A 60 -6.10 7.20 -16.87
N HIS A 61 -6.33 8.02 -15.85
CA HIS A 61 -7.49 7.88 -14.98
C HIS A 61 -8.62 8.80 -15.46
N PRO A 62 -9.88 8.40 -15.29
CA PRO A 62 -11.03 9.26 -15.62
C PRO A 62 -11.03 10.60 -14.87
N GLY A 63 -10.45 10.65 -13.66
CA GLY A 63 -10.32 11.85 -12.84
C GLY A 63 -9.25 12.85 -13.30
N GLY A 64 -8.70 12.72 -14.53
CA GLY A 64 -7.81 13.71 -15.12
C GLY A 64 -6.33 13.56 -14.76
N THR A 65 -5.93 12.49 -14.07
CA THR A 65 -4.54 12.14 -13.83
C THR A 65 -4.05 11.04 -14.79
N HIS A 66 -2.74 10.90 -14.87
CA HIS A 66 -2.08 9.77 -15.52
C HIS A 66 -0.86 9.34 -14.70
N ASN A 67 -0.37 8.13 -14.92
CA ASN A 67 0.66 7.56 -14.07
C ASN A 67 1.76 6.81 -14.81
N ALA A 68 2.87 6.60 -14.10
CA ALA A 68 3.92 5.66 -14.44
C ALA A 68 4.28 4.80 -13.22
N LEU A 69 4.66 3.55 -13.44
CA LEU A 69 4.69 2.51 -12.43
C LEU A 69 6.04 1.81 -12.36
N VAL A 70 6.43 1.42 -11.13
CA VAL A 70 7.62 0.60 -10.84
C VAL A 70 7.25 -0.43 -9.78
N SER A 71 7.58 -1.70 -10.00
CA SER A 71 7.45 -2.74 -8.97
C SER A 71 8.50 -2.56 -7.88
N LEU A 72 8.09 -2.60 -6.63
CA LEU A 72 8.97 -2.57 -5.45
C LEU A 72 9.18 -3.95 -4.82
N GLY A 73 8.66 -5.00 -5.46
CA GLY A 73 8.66 -6.37 -4.93
C GLY A 73 7.56 -6.63 -3.90
N ASP A 74 7.42 -7.89 -3.50
CA ASP A 74 6.52 -8.36 -2.43
C ASP A 74 5.06 -7.87 -2.56
N GLY A 75 4.59 -7.67 -3.81
CA GLY A 75 3.23 -7.21 -4.09
C GLY A 75 3.01 -5.70 -3.92
N THR A 76 4.07 -4.93 -3.70
CA THR A 76 4.03 -3.46 -3.59
C THR A 76 4.56 -2.80 -4.87
N TYR A 77 4.00 -1.65 -5.25
CA TYR A 77 4.52 -0.85 -6.37
C TYR A 77 4.60 0.64 -6.03
N LEU A 78 5.34 1.37 -6.82
CA LEU A 78 5.38 2.83 -6.83
C LEU A 78 4.54 3.35 -7.96
N GLU A 79 3.76 4.38 -7.70
CA GLU A 79 3.00 5.15 -8.67
C GLU A 79 3.51 6.58 -8.74
N ILE A 80 4.08 6.99 -9.87
CA ILE A 80 4.34 8.40 -10.17
C ILE A 80 3.09 8.94 -10.85
N ILE A 81 2.50 10.00 -10.30
CA ILE A 81 1.22 10.55 -10.75
C ILE A 81 1.34 12.04 -11.08
N ALA A 82 0.75 12.44 -12.19
CA ALA A 82 0.65 13.83 -12.64
C ALA A 82 -0.72 14.11 -13.26
N LEU A 83 -1.03 15.38 -13.47
CA LEU A 83 -2.22 15.78 -14.23
C LEU A 83 -2.03 15.55 -15.72
N GLN A 84 -3.06 15.07 -16.41
CA GLN A 84 -3.09 15.03 -17.86
C GLN A 84 -3.03 16.46 -18.43
N LYS A 85 -2.36 16.62 -19.58
CA LYS A 85 -2.31 17.92 -20.27
C LYS A 85 -3.71 18.42 -20.60
N GLY A 86 -3.98 19.70 -20.33
CA GLY A 86 -5.25 20.36 -20.62
C GLY A 86 -6.34 20.17 -19.54
N VAL A 87 -6.05 19.48 -18.43
CA VAL A 87 -7.00 19.41 -17.30
C VAL A 87 -7.10 20.76 -16.61
N THR A 88 -8.29 21.35 -16.63
CA THR A 88 -8.59 22.65 -16.01
C THR A 88 -9.14 22.49 -14.60
N ASP A 89 -10.04 21.52 -14.40
CA ASP A 89 -10.54 21.13 -13.09
C ASP A 89 -9.83 19.84 -12.62
N ALA A 90 -8.92 19.99 -11.70
CA ALA A 90 -8.11 18.91 -11.17
C ALA A 90 -8.62 18.37 -9.82
N GLY A 91 -9.70 18.98 -9.27
CA GLY A 91 -10.27 18.57 -7.98
C GLY A 91 -9.22 18.44 -6.89
N GLU A 92 -9.20 17.32 -6.21
CA GLU A 92 -8.24 16.99 -5.13
C GLU A 92 -6.78 16.92 -5.61
N TYR A 93 -6.54 16.74 -6.92
CA TYR A 93 -5.20 16.66 -7.50
C TYR A 93 -4.62 18.02 -7.93
N ALA A 94 -5.31 19.12 -7.65
CA ALA A 94 -4.86 20.47 -8.06
C ALA A 94 -3.45 20.81 -7.53
N GLY A 95 -3.10 20.29 -6.35
CA GLY A 95 -1.78 20.46 -5.73
C GLY A 95 -0.61 19.91 -6.54
N LEU A 96 -0.85 18.95 -7.45
CA LEU A 96 0.21 18.37 -8.29
C LEU A 96 0.91 19.42 -9.17
N LYS A 97 0.21 20.50 -9.55
CA LYS A 97 0.79 21.59 -10.38
C LYS A 97 1.95 22.34 -9.71
N GLN A 98 2.07 22.26 -8.38
CA GLN A 98 3.14 22.91 -7.60
C GLN A 98 4.30 21.98 -7.26
N LEU A 99 4.23 20.69 -7.64
CA LEU A 99 5.26 19.71 -7.32
C LEU A 99 6.27 19.61 -8.46
N HIS A 100 7.37 20.35 -8.38
CA HIS A 100 8.43 20.34 -9.40
C HIS A 100 9.46 19.23 -9.20
N THR A 101 9.36 18.47 -8.12
CA THR A 101 10.17 17.29 -7.80
C THR A 101 9.29 16.15 -7.36
N LEU A 102 9.77 14.92 -7.52
CA LEU A 102 9.08 13.72 -7.04
C LEU A 102 8.83 13.82 -5.52
N THR A 103 7.58 13.95 -5.12
CA THR A 103 7.18 14.20 -3.74
C THR A 103 6.20 13.14 -3.28
N PRO A 104 6.43 12.44 -2.15
CA PRO A 104 5.44 11.54 -1.57
C PRO A 104 4.17 12.30 -1.19
N ILE A 105 3.02 11.85 -1.72
CA ILE A 105 1.73 12.54 -1.53
C ILE A 105 0.64 11.66 -0.94
N GLY A 106 0.86 10.35 -0.87
CA GLY A 106 -0.13 9.42 -0.36
C GLY A 106 0.30 7.96 -0.51
N TRP A 107 -0.55 7.07 -0.04
CA TRP A 107 -0.31 5.64 -0.09
C TRP A 107 -1.61 4.86 0.00
N ALA A 108 -1.57 3.61 -0.47
CA ALA A 108 -2.69 2.70 -0.44
C ALA A 108 -2.37 1.43 0.36
N VAL A 109 -3.41 0.87 0.95
CA VAL A 109 -3.38 -0.45 1.60
C VAL A 109 -4.33 -1.38 0.88
N SER A 110 -3.87 -2.58 0.57
CA SER A 110 -4.71 -3.64 0.00
C SER A 110 -4.84 -4.85 0.92
N SER A 111 -5.89 -5.62 0.67
CA SER A 111 -6.11 -6.96 1.21
C SER A 111 -6.87 -7.79 0.18
N LYS A 112 -6.62 -9.10 0.17
CA LYS A 112 -7.37 -10.04 -0.67
C LYS A 112 -8.81 -10.24 -0.17
N ASP A 113 -9.08 -9.91 1.09
CA ASP A 113 -10.39 -9.98 1.70
C ASP A 113 -10.83 -8.58 2.19
N SER A 114 -11.66 -7.93 1.37
CA SER A 114 -12.22 -6.62 1.68
C SER A 114 -13.13 -6.63 2.90
N ALA A 115 -13.89 -7.71 3.11
CA ALA A 115 -14.80 -7.79 4.25
C ALA A 115 -14.04 -7.92 5.58
N GLU A 116 -13.00 -8.75 5.61
CA GLU A 116 -12.13 -8.88 6.78
C GLU A 116 -11.34 -7.60 7.05
N LEU A 117 -10.85 -6.93 6.00
CA LEU A 117 -10.18 -5.63 6.12
C LEU A 117 -11.11 -4.59 6.81
N ARG A 118 -12.32 -4.43 6.30
CA ARG A 118 -13.34 -3.53 6.87
C ARG A 118 -13.71 -3.88 8.30
N LYS A 119 -13.85 -5.18 8.60
CA LYS A 119 -14.14 -5.67 9.95
C LYS A 119 -13.01 -5.33 10.93
N ARG A 120 -11.75 -5.53 10.56
CA ARG A 120 -10.58 -5.19 11.40
C ARG A 120 -10.51 -3.68 11.67
N LEU A 121 -10.73 -2.85 10.65
CA LEU A 121 -10.80 -1.40 10.80
C LEU A 121 -11.94 -0.99 11.76
N SER A 122 -13.11 -1.54 11.55
CA SER A 122 -14.28 -1.26 12.42
C SER A 122 -14.04 -1.70 13.88
N ALA A 123 -13.45 -2.87 14.09
CA ALA A 123 -13.10 -3.36 15.43
C ALA A 123 -12.07 -2.47 16.13
N ALA A 124 -11.23 -1.80 15.37
CA ALA A 124 -10.30 -0.80 15.86
C ALA A 124 -10.91 0.61 16.00
N GLY A 125 -12.23 0.78 15.80
CA GLY A 125 -12.91 2.07 15.88
C GLY A 125 -12.67 2.99 14.67
N LEU A 126 -12.11 2.45 13.58
CA LEU A 126 -11.84 3.18 12.34
C LEU A 126 -12.98 2.94 11.34
N ALA A 127 -13.97 3.82 11.33
CA ALA A 127 -15.09 3.74 10.38
C ALA A 127 -14.64 4.05 8.95
N VAL A 128 -15.13 3.27 7.97
CA VAL A 128 -14.77 3.41 6.57
C VAL A 128 -15.95 3.86 5.70
N THR A 129 -15.64 4.50 4.57
CA THR A 129 -16.64 4.89 3.56
C THR A 129 -17.10 3.66 2.75
N GLU A 130 -18.14 3.83 1.95
CA GLU A 130 -18.53 2.80 1.00
C GLU A 130 -17.51 2.70 -0.14
N PRO A 131 -17.27 1.49 -0.69
CA PRO A 131 -16.38 1.30 -1.82
C PRO A 131 -16.88 2.00 -3.09
N VAL A 132 -15.98 2.67 -3.78
CA VAL A 132 -16.24 3.33 -5.07
C VAL A 132 -15.46 2.57 -6.15
N PRO A 133 -16.10 2.19 -7.27
CA PRO A 133 -15.41 1.53 -8.37
C PRO A 133 -14.45 2.49 -9.07
N GLY A 134 -13.29 1.95 -9.44
CA GLY A 134 -12.27 2.61 -10.22
C GLY A 134 -11.81 1.73 -11.38
N SER A 135 -11.33 2.36 -12.43
CA SER A 135 -10.73 1.65 -13.56
C SER A 135 -9.75 2.54 -14.32
N ARG A 136 -8.86 1.91 -15.07
CA ARG A 136 -8.06 2.58 -16.11
C ARG A 136 -7.79 1.63 -17.28
N ILE A 137 -7.48 2.21 -18.42
CA ILE A 137 -7.07 1.47 -19.60
C ILE A 137 -5.55 1.54 -19.70
N THR A 138 -4.89 0.38 -19.79
CA THR A 138 -3.45 0.30 -20.04
C THR A 138 -3.11 0.70 -21.47
N PRO A 139 -1.84 1.04 -21.78
CA PRO A 139 -1.39 1.30 -23.15
C PRO A 139 -1.66 0.13 -24.11
N ALA A 140 -1.70 -1.09 -23.61
CA ALA A 140 -2.04 -2.31 -24.38
C ALA A 140 -3.56 -2.54 -24.57
N GLY A 141 -4.41 -1.62 -24.10
CA GLY A 141 -5.86 -1.69 -24.23
C GLY A 141 -6.57 -2.57 -23.19
N ALA A 142 -5.86 -3.14 -22.23
CA ALA A 142 -6.48 -3.91 -21.16
C ALA A 142 -7.10 -2.98 -20.10
N THR A 143 -8.31 -3.30 -19.64
CA THR A 143 -8.94 -2.58 -18.53
C THR A 143 -8.52 -3.20 -17.21
N LEU A 144 -7.92 -2.38 -16.34
CA LEU A 144 -7.70 -2.71 -14.94
C LEU A 144 -8.87 -2.15 -14.12
N SER A 145 -9.38 -2.93 -13.16
CA SER A 145 -10.53 -2.56 -12.35
C SER A 145 -10.26 -2.84 -10.88
N TRP A 146 -10.75 -1.95 -10.02
CA TRP A 146 -10.63 -2.03 -8.57
C TRP A 146 -11.78 -1.33 -7.87
N GLN A 147 -11.82 -1.42 -6.57
CA GLN A 147 -12.63 -0.57 -5.71
C GLN A 147 -11.73 0.17 -4.72
N THR A 148 -12.05 1.41 -4.40
CA THR A 148 -11.37 2.18 -3.36
C THR A 148 -12.34 2.64 -2.30
N PHE A 149 -11.88 2.76 -1.07
CA PHE A 149 -12.59 3.38 0.04
C PHE A 149 -11.59 4.05 0.98
N GLY A 150 -12.06 4.94 1.84
CA GLY A 150 -11.23 5.66 2.81
C GLY A 150 -11.78 5.54 4.22
N LEU A 151 -11.15 6.20 5.17
CA LEU A 151 -11.69 6.42 6.50
C LEU A 151 -12.78 7.50 6.44
N LYS A 152 -13.87 7.37 7.21
CA LYS A 152 -14.90 8.41 7.33
C LYS A 152 -14.34 9.67 7.98
N ASP A 153 -13.57 9.49 9.06
CA ASP A 153 -12.83 10.55 9.72
C ASP A 153 -11.41 10.58 9.10
N ASN A 154 -11.36 11.04 7.83
CA ASN A 154 -10.13 11.09 7.07
C ASN A 154 -9.18 12.16 7.64
N PHE A 155 -7.88 11.88 7.60
CA PHE A 155 -6.81 12.78 7.99
C PHE A 155 -5.66 12.71 6.98
N ALA A 156 -4.83 13.73 6.94
CA ALA A 156 -3.87 13.94 5.86
C ALA A 156 -2.84 12.80 5.67
N GLU A 157 -2.54 12.08 6.76
CA GLU A 157 -1.58 10.95 6.75
C GLU A 157 -2.24 9.61 6.43
N ALA A 158 -3.59 9.53 6.40
CA ALA A 158 -4.32 8.28 6.20
C ALA A 158 -4.08 7.69 4.81
N PRO A 159 -4.03 6.36 4.69
CA PRO A 159 -4.10 5.69 3.39
C PRO A 159 -5.53 5.71 2.87
N PHE A 160 -5.67 5.51 1.57
CA PHE A 160 -6.88 4.91 1.05
C PHE A 160 -6.71 3.38 0.94
N PHE A 161 -7.82 2.69 0.83
CA PHE A 161 -7.84 1.23 0.69
C PHE A 161 -8.22 0.87 -0.74
N ILE A 162 -7.54 -0.15 -1.30
CA ILE A 162 -7.77 -0.62 -2.65
C ILE A 162 -8.01 -2.13 -2.66
N VAL A 163 -8.99 -2.55 -3.43
CA VAL A 163 -9.32 -3.97 -3.65
C VAL A 163 -9.35 -4.21 -5.16
N TRP A 164 -8.35 -4.93 -5.64
CA TRP A 164 -8.23 -5.27 -7.05
C TRP A 164 -9.23 -6.34 -7.46
N SER A 165 -9.82 -6.21 -8.64
CA SER A 165 -10.63 -7.27 -9.22
C SER A 165 -9.78 -8.49 -9.52
N ALA A 166 -10.32 -9.69 -9.30
CA ALA A 166 -9.59 -10.96 -9.43
C ALA A 166 -8.96 -11.18 -10.82
N GLN A 167 -9.57 -10.62 -11.88
CA GLN A 167 -9.09 -10.71 -13.26
C GLN A 167 -8.08 -9.62 -13.63
N THR A 168 -7.83 -8.67 -12.74
CA THR A 168 -6.89 -7.57 -12.99
C THR A 168 -5.48 -8.00 -12.62
N PRO A 169 -4.51 -8.02 -13.58
CA PRO A 169 -3.11 -8.20 -13.24
C PRO A 169 -2.62 -7.06 -12.34
N HIS A 170 -2.10 -7.42 -11.17
CA HIS A 170 -1.65 -6.42 -10.21
C HIS A 170 -0.43 -5.65 -10.73
N PRO A 171 -0.36 -4.31 -10.61
CA PRO A 171 0.74 -3.50 -11.13
C PRO A 171 2.13 -3.93 -10.65
N ALA A 172 2.26 -4.41 -9.42
CA ALA A 172 3.53 -4.93 -8.89
C ALA A 172 4.07 -6.14 -9.68
N THR A 173 3.22 -6.86 -10.44
CA THR A 173 3.64 -8.02 -11.25
C THR A 173 3.89 -7.67 -12.71
N THR A 174 3.41 -6.53 -13.18
CA THR A 174 3.46 -6.13 -14.59
C THR A 174 4.35 -4.92 -14.85
N SER A 175 4.82 -4.25 -13.80
CA SER A 175 5.70 -3.07 -13.91
C SER A 175 7.19 -3.46 -13.82
N PRO A 176 8.11 -2.64 -14.36
CA PRO A 176 9.55 -2.86 -14.25
C PRO A 176 9.98 -3.02 -12.79
N SER A 177 10.86 -3.97 -12.54
CA SER A 177 11.46 -4.23 -11.23
C SER A 177 12.88 -3.67 -11.17
N GLY A 178 13.49 -3.66 -9.98
CA GLY A 178 14.87 -3.23 -9.74
C GLY A 178 15.03 -2.43 -8.47
N CYS A 179 13.98 -1.75 -8.02
CA CYS A 179 13.94 -1.14 -6.70
C CYS A 179 13.20 -2.03 -5.69
N LYS A 180 13.55 -1.92 -4.42
CA LYS A 180 12.87 -2.56 -3.31
C LYS A 180 12.50 -1.53 -2.26
N LEU A 181 11.29 -1.62 -1.71
CA LEU A 181 10.87 -0.83 -0.57
C LEU A 181 11.73 -1.20 0.64
N GLN A 182 12.42 -0.21 1.22
CA GLN A 182 13.17 -0.35 2.46
C GLN A 182 12.34 0.15 3.63
N GLN A 183 11.75 1.33 3.49
CA GLN A 183 10.99 1.98 4.54
C GLN A 183 9.91 2.89 3.94
N TRP A 184 8.72 2.81 4.50
CA TRP A 184 7.67 3.81 4.34
C TRP A 184 7.45 4.48 5.69
N HIS A 185 7.72 5.76 5.77
CA HIS A 185 7.60 6.57 6.96
C HIS A 185 6.52 7.63 6.78
N VAL A 186 5.61 7.70 7.75
CA VAL A 186 4.49 8.65 7.77
C VAL A 186 4.48 9.38 9.11
N ALA A 187 4.56 10.68 9.09
CA ALA A 187 4.51 11.50 10.29
C ALA A 187 3.49 12.62 10.17
N GLY A 188 2.85 12.97 11.28
CA GLY A 188 1.86 14.04 11.34
C GLY A 188 1.20 14.16 12.70
N SER A 189 0.19 15.01 12.79
CA SER A 189 -0.49 15.31 14.04
C SER A 189 -1.46 14.22 14.52
N HIS A 190 -1.71 13.19 13.68
CA HIS A 190 -2.65 12.10 13.97
C HIS A 190 -1.96 10.79 14.35
N LEU A 191 -0.83 10.87 15.10
CA LEU A 191 -0.04 9.68 15.47
C LEU A 191 -0.88 8.57 16.09
N LYS A 192 -1.80 8.89 17.00
CA LYS A 192 -2.68 7.91 17.64
C LYS A 192 -3.49 7.12 16.60
N ASN A 193 -4.05 7.79 15.60
CA ASN A 193 -4.83 7.16 14.53
C ASN A 193 -3.93 6.31 13.63
N LEU A 194 -2.72 6.78 13.32
CA LEU A 194 -1.73 6.02 12.55
C LEU A 194 -1.28 4.74 13.27
N GLU A 195 -0.98 4.82 14.56
CA GLU A 195 -0.63 3.66 15.38
C GLU A 195 -1.78 2.66 15.48
N GLN A 196 -3.01 3.15 15.66
CA GLN A 196 -4.21 2.33 15.67
C GLN A 196 -4.43 1.60 14.35
N LEU A 197 -4.28 2.30 13.23
CA LEU A 197 -4.35 1.74 11.88
C LEU A 197 -3.26 0.70 11.64
N ARG A 198 -2.01 1.04 11.96
CA ARG A 198 -0.85 0.16 11.83
C ARG A 198 -1.05 -1.14 12.61
N ALA A 199 -1.48 -1.04 13.86
CA ALA A 199 -1.74 -2.20 14.72
C ALA A 199 -2.93 -3.04 14.24
N ALA A 200 -4.05 -2.39 13.85
CA ALA A 200 -5.24 -3.07 13.36
C ALA A 200 -4.97 -3.92 12.12
N LEU A 201 -4.07 -3.48 11.26
CA LEU A 201 -3.79 -4.13 9.97
C LEU A 201 -2.44 -4.85 9.92
N ASP A 202 -1.65 -4.82 11.00
CA ASP A 202 -0.29 -5.38 11.07
C ASP A 202 0.63 -4.84 9.96
N LEU A 203 0.56 -3.51 9.71
CA LEU A 203 1.31 -2.87 8.64
C LEU A 203 2.77 -2.64 9.04
N ARG A 204 3.67 -2.93 8.10
CA ARG A 204 5.11 -2.65 8.23
C ARG A 204 5.43 -1.25 7.73
N ILE A 205 5.07 -0.27 8.53
CA ILE A 205 5.34 1.15 8.29
C ILE A 205 5.88 1.79 9.56
N ASP A 206 6.64 2.87 9.40
CA ASP A 206 7.07 3.70 10.52
C ASP A 206 6.17 4.91 10.66
N VAL A 207 5.77 5.20 11.89
CA VAL A 207 4.89 6.33 12.20
C VAL A 207 5.51 7.20 13.27
N ALA A 208 5.32 8.52 13.17
CA ALA A 208 5.85 9.48 14.13
C ALA A 208 4.91 10.66 14.32
N ASP A 209 5.05 11.34 15.48
CA ASP A 209 4.40 12.62 15.74
C ASP A 209 5.13 13.74 15.00
N ALA A 210 4.37 14.63 14.36
CA ALA A 210 4.90 15.82 13.72
C ALA A 210 3.84 16.92 13.64
N LYS A 211 4.25 18.18 13.65
CA LYS A 211 3.33 19.31 13.53
C LYS A 211 2.68 19.42 12.15
N ALA A 212 3.37 18.95 11.12
CA ALA A 212 2.91 18.93 9.75
C ALA A 212 3.04 17.52 9.17
N THR A 213 2.13 17.15 8.29
CA THR A 213 2.18 15.89 7.55
C THR A 213 3.49 15.82 6.76
N SER A 214 4.20 14.72 6.91
CA SER A 214 5.37 14.38 6.10
C SER A 214 5.41 12.89 5.80
N MET A 215 5.79 12.56 4.59
CA MET A 215 5.92 11.19 4.12
C MET A 215 7.30 11.01 3.50
N ARG A 216 7.95 9.88 3.76
CA ARG A 216 9.27 9.57 3.20
C ARG A 216 9.30 8.15 2.70
N LEU A 217 9.72 7.99 1.46
CA LEU A 217 9.88 6.72 0.78
C LEU A 217 11.36 6.41 0.63
N SER A 218 11.86 5.40 1.34
CA SER A 218 13.24 4.93 1.18
C SER A 218 13.27 3.64 0.36
N LEU A 219 14.06 3.64 -0.70
CA LEU A 219 14.21 2.56 -1.64
C LEU A 219 15.66 2.09 -1.72
N LYS A 220 15.87 0.80 -2.02
CA LYS A 220 17.14 0.26 -2.51
C LYS A 220 16.98 -0.08 -3.98
N CYS A 221 17.74 0.61 -4.83
CA CYS A 221 17.70 0.51 -6.28
C CYS A 221 19.07 0.15 -6.86
N PRO A 222 19.21 -0.12 -8.17
CA PRO A 222 20.50 -0.44 -8.81
C PRO A 222 21.58 0.63 -8.58
N GLN A 223 21.22 1.91 -8.54
CA GLN A 223 22.16 3.01 -8.29
C GLN A 223 22.40 3.31 -6.80
N GLY A 224 21.87 2.50 -5.89
CA GLY A 224 22.05 2.64 -4.45
C GLY A 224 20.77 2.87 -3.68
N ALA A 225 20.92 3.33 -2.43
CA ALA A 225 19.80 3.72 -1.59
C ALA A 225 19.39 5.16 -1.92
N ILE A 226 18.08 5.40 -1.99
CA ILE A 226 17.51 6.74 -2.22
C ILE A 226 16.30 6.96 -1.33
N THR A 227 16.07 8.22 -0.96
CA THR A 227 14.88 8.65 -0.21
C THR A 227 14.23 9.83 -0.93
N PHE A 228 12.90 9.71 -1.13
CA PHE A 228 12.03 10.75 -1.62
C PHE A 228 11.24 11.35 -0.48
#